data_985874c6d15462cf48c2f03e39310bf6
#
_entry.id   985874c6d15462cf48c2f03e39310bf6
#
_cell.length_a   1.000
_cell.length_b   1.000
_cell.length_c   1.000
_cell.angle_alpha   90.00
_cell.angle_beta   90.00
_cell.angle_gamma   90.00
#
_symmetry.space_group_name_H-M   'P 1'
#
loop_
_entity.id
_entity.type
_entity.pdbx_description
1 polymer ?
#
loop_
_entity_poly.entity_id
_entity_poly.type
_entity_poly.pdbx_seq_one_letter_code
_entity_poly.pdbx_strand_id
1 'polypeptide(L)'
;MKVRNIIVFMIVFLMSTFMNVSTIHAESGSRKGSIQIVYKGRNELNQEVNLSDAKFSIYQVQYMSTDTLTWKDNFKDSHISLEDTSAEAREKQAKQLYKYAQQKDISCSLQETNTLGRTTFSNLTQGIYLIAQEGSVESGKSQFESAPFLVEIPSLVDGSVEYNVT
;
A
#
# COMPACT_ATOMS: atom_id res chain seq x y z
N MET A 1 51.64 -55.20 40.94
CA MET A 1 51.07 -53.81 40.81
C MET A 1 49.99 -53.86 39.77
N LYS A 2 48.72 -53.68 40.19
CA LYS A 2 47.56 -53.73 39.27
C LYS A 2 47.30 -52.33 38.78
N VAL A 3 47.47 -52.10 37.50
CA VAL A 3 47.06 -50.82 36.86
C VAL A 3 45.56 -50.89 36.61
N ARG A 4 44.79 -50.05 37.30
CA ARG A 4 43.34 -49.94 37.10
C ARG A 4 43.09 -48.98 35.96
N ASN A 5 42.58 -49.53 34.83
CA ASN A 5 42.07 -48.75 33.71
C ASN A 5 40.81 -47.99 34.16
N ILE A 6 40.92 -46.70 34.28
CA ILE A 6 39.77 -45.79 34.49
C ILE A 6 39.25 -45.50 33.06
N ILE A 7 38.14 -46.14 32.71
CA ILE A 7 37.39 -45.78 31.53
C ILE A 7 36.56 -44.55 31.90
N VAL A 8 36.98 -43.42 31.40
CA VAL A 8 36.19 -42.19 31.48
C VAL A 8 35.11 -42.27 30.40
N PHE A 9 33.88 -42.57 30.80
CA PHE A 9 32.72 -42.44 29.94
C PHE A 9 32.45 -40.95 29.76
N MET A 10 32.92 -40.40 28.63
CA MET A 10 32.55 -39.06 28.19
C MET A 10 31.14 -39.13 27.60
N ILE A 11 30.14 -38.89 28.42
CA ILE A 11 28.76 -38.70 27.96
C ILE A 11 28.72 -37.34 27.23
N VAL A 12 28.85 -37.42 25.91
CA VAL A 12 28.53 -36.26 25.06
C VAL A 12 27.02 -36.11 25.09
N PHE A 13 26.56 -35.26 25.97
CA PHE A 13 25.17 -34.81 25.98
C PHE A 13 24.95 -33.91 24.75
N LEU A 14 24.53 -34.56 23.63
CA LEU A 14 24.13 -33.88 22.43
C LEU A 14 22.80 -33.16 22.75
N MET A 15 22.88 -31.94 23.29
CA MET A 15 21.73 -31.04 23.35
C MET A 15 21.39 -30.66 21.90
N SER A 16 20.53 -31.46 21.29
CA SER A 16 19.81 -31.06 20.10
C SER A 16 18.83 -29.91 20.52
N THR A 17 19.33 -28.71 20.50
CA THR A 17 18.45 -27.53 20.48
C THR A 17 17.64 -27.63 19.20
N PHE A 18 16.42 -28.15 19.30
CA PHE A 18 15.40 -27.94 18.27
C PHE A 18 15.18 -26.43 18.22
N MET A 19 15.95 -25.73 17.37
CA MET A 19 15.53 -24.43 16.89
C MET A 19 14.21 -24.68 16.15
N ASN A 20 13.12 -24.39 16.83
CA ASN A 20 11.85 -24.14 16.15
C ASN A 20 12.10 -22.92 15.27
N VAL A 21 12.58 -23.16 14.06
CA VAL A 21 12.46 -22.22 12.98
C VAL A 21 10.97 -22.14 12.74
N SER A 22 10.32 -21.20 13.42
CA SER A 22 8.99 -20.78 13.03
C SER A 22 9.17 -20.24 11.62
N THR A 23 8.91 -21.08 10.62
CA THR A 23 8.66 -20.60 9.28
C THR A 23 7.46 -19.69 9.41
N ILE A 24 7.70 -18.39 9.45
CA ILE A 24 6.68 -17.39 9.24
C ILE A 24 6.25 -17.62 7.80
N HIS A 25 5.25 -18.50 7.62
CA HIS A 25 4.48 -18.50 6.41
C HIS A 25 3.76 -17.15 6.45
N ALA A 26 4.34 -16.17 5.77
CA ALA A 26 3.57 -15.00 5.39
C ALA A 26 2.36 -15.56 4.62
N GLU A 27 1.18 -15.52 5.23
CA GLU A 27 -0.09 -15.79 4.53
C GLU A 27 -0.20 -14.76 3.42
N SER A 28 0.46 -15.07 2.31
CA SER A 28 0.41 -14.30 1.08
C SER A 28 -1.05 -14.16 0.68
N GLY A 29 -1.56 -12.95 0.74
CA GLY A 29 -2.90 -12.61 0.27
C GLY A 29 -4.01 -12.47 1.33
N SER A 30 -3.82 -12.89 2.60
CA SER A 30 -4.89 -12.79 3.61
C SER A 30 -4.84 -11.48 4.41
N ARG A 31 -3.66 -10.87 4.57
CA ARG A 31 -3.51 -9.65 5.36
C ARG A 31 -4.09 -8.44 4.65
N LYS A 32 -5.04 -7.79 5.33
CA LYS A 32 -5.66 -6.55 4.86
C LYS A 32 -4.83 -5.34 5.31
N GLY A 33 -4.93 -4.27 4.52
CA GLY A 33 -4.30 -2.99 4.83
C GLY A 33 -5.29 -1.83 4.78
N SER A 34 -4.74 -0.64 4.88
CA SER A 34 -5.48 0.61 4.74
C SER A 34 -4.63 1.69 4.05
N ILE A 35 -5.31 2.64 3.42
CA ILE A 35 -4.69 3.86 2.87
C ILE A 35 -5.36 5.04 3.56
N GLN A 36 -4.58 5.83 4.28
CA GLN A 36 -5.01 7.09 4.85
C GLN A 36 -4.53 8.24 3.95
N ILE A 37 -5.42 9.14 3.63
CA ILE A 37 -5.11 10.38 2.92
C ILE A 37 -5.12 11.52 3.94
N VAL A 38 -4.06 12.31 3.94
CA VAL A 38 -3.97 13.57 4.71
C VAL A 38 -3.85 14.71 3.70
N TYR A 39 -4.97 15.41 3.48
CA TYR A 39 -5.06 16.43 2.46
C TYR A 39 -4.94 17.82 3.06
N LYS A 40 -3.90 18.52 2.66
CA LYS A 40 -3.56 19.85 3.16
C LYS A 40 -3.19 20.76 2.01
N GLY A 41 -3.47 22.05 2.16
CA GLY A 41 -3.10 23.09 1.22
C GLY A 41 -2.40 24.24 1.92
N ARG A 42 -2.09 25.28 1.14
CA ARG A 42 -1.63 26.56 1.67
C ARG A 42 -2.57 27.67 1.18
N ASN A 43 -3.06 28.45 2.13
CA ASN A 43 -3.91 29.60 1.80
C ASN A 43 -3.10 30.76 1.21
N GLU A 44 -3.78 31.85 0.86
CA GLU A 44 -3.17 33.09 0.30
C GLU A 44 -2.09 33.70 1.22
N LEU A 45 -2.16 33.47 2.54
CA LEU A 45 -1.18 33.90 3.52
C LEU A 45 -0.04 32.90 3.73
N ASN A 46 0.07 31.89 2.85
CA ASN A 46 1.05 30.81 2.93
C ASN A 46 0.96 29.95 4.23
N GLN A 47 -0.19 29.96 4.89
CA GLN A 47 -0.45 29.14 6.07
C GLN A 47 -1.02 27.79 5.66
N GLU A 48 -0.59 26.72 6.32
CA GLU A 48 -1.14 25.39 6.11
C GLU A 48 -2.60 25.33 6.56
N VAL A 49 -3.45 24.76 5.72
CA VAL A 49 -4.87 24.55 5.97
C VAL A 49 -5.25 23.11 5.69
N ASN A 50 -6.09 22.54 6.54
CA ASN A 50 -6.69 21.24 6.30
C ASN A 50 -7.82 21.40 5.28
N LEU A 51 -7.85 20.50 4.28
CA LEU A 51 -8.85 20.53 3.23
C LEU A 51 -9.93 19.49 3.53
N SER A 52 -11.04 19.95 4.10
CA SER A 52 -12.23 19.13 4.36
C SER A 52 -13.09 18.96 3.12
N ASP A 53 -13.97 17.96 3.15
CA ASP A 53 -14.99 17.69 2.13
C ASP A 53 -14.42 17.40 0.72
N ALA A 54 -13.11 17.13 0.63
CA ALA A 54 -12.47 16.66 -0.58
C ALA A 54 -12.84 15.19 -0.80
N LYS A 55 -13.41 14.90 -1.97
CA LYS A 55 -13.82 13.55 -2.35
C LYS A 55 -12.68 12.83 -3.03
N PHE A 56 -12.39 11.63 -2.58
CA PHE A 56 -11.40 10.75 -3.19
C PHE A 56 -12.05 9.45 -3.62
N SER A 57 -11.77 9.03 -4.86
CA SER A 57 -12.10 7.70 -5.38
C SER A 57 -10.91 6.77 -5.26
N ILE A 58 -11.18 5.48 -5.01
CA ILE A 58 -10.19 4.42 -5.00
C ILE A 58 -10.61 3.28 -5.94
N TYR A 59 -9.67 2.84 -6.76
CA TYR A 59 -9.80 1.71 -7.67
C TYR A 59 -8.70 0.71 -7.40
N GLN A 60 -9.03 -0.56 -7.20
CA GLN A 60 -8.00 -1.61 -7.22
C GLN A 60 -7.64 -1.92 -8.67
N VAL A 61 -6.42 -1.58 -9.07
CA VAL A 61 -5.90 -1.76 -10.45
C VAL A 61 -5.32 -3.16 -10.63
N GLN A 62 -4.50 -3.57 -9.65
CA GLN A 62 -3.93 -4.92 -9.58
C GLN A 62 -4.16 -5.50 -8.19
N TYR A 63 -4.26 -6.81 -8.10
CA TYR A 63 -4.32 -7.55 -6.84
C TYR A 63 -3.17 -8.54 -6.75
N MET A 64 -2.74 -8.85 -5.52
CA MET A 64 -1.73 -9.87 -5.27
C MET A 64 -2.39 -11.26 -5.34
N SER A 65 -1.87 -12.13 -6.20
CA SER A 65 -2.27 -13.52 -6.31
C SER A 65 -1.01 -14.39 -6.29
N THR A 66 -0.84 -15.17 -5.25
CA THR A 66 0.32 -16.08 -5.09
C THR A 66 1.65 -15.37 -5.37
N ASP A 67 1.88 -14.24 -4.67
CA ASP A 67 3.09 -13.40 -4.78
C ASP A 67 3.30 -12.72 -6.16
N THR A 68 2.26 -12.67 -6.98
CA THR A 68 2.30 -12.03 -8.29
C THR A 68 1.19 -11.00 -8.40
N LEU A 69 1.53 -9.80 -8.89
CA LEU A 69 0.55 -8.77 -9.20
C LEU A 69 -0.20 -9.12 -10.49
N THR A 70 -1.51 -9.21 -10.37
CA THR A 70 -2.42 -9.56 -11.47
C THR A 70 -3.41 -8.42 -11.71
N TRP A 71 -3.63 -8.06 -12.96
CA TRP A 71 -4.59 -7.03 -13.33
C TRP A 71 -6.02 -7.40 -12.92
N LYS A 72 -6.76 -6.43 -12.40
CA LYS A 72 -8.22 -6.55 -12.26
C LYS A 72 -8.85 -6.61 -13.66
N ASP A 73 -9.89 -7.40 -13.80
CA ASP A 73 -10.53 -7.65 -15.10
C ASP A 73 -10.96 -6.36 -15.82
N ASN A 74 -11.41 -5.36 -15.07
CA ASN A 74 -11.82 -4.07 -15.60
C ASN A 74 -10.67 -3.15 -16.03
N PHE A 75 -9.41 -3.48 -15.67
CA PHE A 75 -8.21 -2.73 -16.07
C PHE A 75 -7.26 -3.48 -17.00
N LYS A 76 -7.44 -4.78 -17.20
CA LYS A 76 -6.52 -5.61 -18.00
C LYS A 76 -6.35 -5.12 -19.46
N ASP A 77 -7.41 -4.54 -20.01
CA ASP A 77 -7.42 -4.03 -21.40
C ASP A 77 -7.01 -2.54 -21.50
N SER A 78 -6.47 -1.97 -20.43
CA SER A 78 -5.95 -0.59 -20.44
C SER A 78 -4.68 -0.44 -21.27
N HIS A 79 -3.93 -1.52 -21.49
CA HIS A 79 -2.62 -1.55 -22.15
C HIS A 79 -1.56 -0.62 -21.52
N ILE A 80 -1.70 -0.33 -20.22
CA ILE A 80 -0.77 0.51 -19.47
C ILE A 80 0.20 -0.42 -18.73
N SER A 81 1.52 -0.24 -18.94
CA SER A 81 2.54 -0.96 -18.17
C SER A 81 2.78 -0.28 -16.83
N LEU A 82 2.92 -1.07 -15.74
CA LEU A 82 3.30 -0.61 -14.40
C LEU A 82 4.72 -1.07 -14.01
N GLU A 83 5.52 -1.52 -14.95
CA GLU A 83 6.89 -2.00 -14.69
C GLU A 83 7.86 -0.88 -14.27
N ASP A 84 7.72 0.30 -14.89
CA ASP A 84 8.51 1.46 -14.50
C ASP A 84 7.92 2.08 -13.23
N THR A 85 8.71 2.04 -12.16
CA THR A 85 8.32 2.54 -10.83
C THR A 85 8.90 3.91 -10.50
N SER A 86 9.52 4.59 -11.46
CA SER A 86 9.98 5.97 -11.28
C SER A 86 8.81 6.91 -10.97
N ALA A 87 9.07 7.97 -10.23
CA ALA A 87 8.03 8.93 -9.84
C ALA A 87 7.31 9.52 -11.06
N GLU A 88 8.05 9.87 -12.11
CA GLU A 88 7.51 10.41 -13.35
C GLU A 88 6.61 9.39 -14.08
N ALA A 89 7.07 8.12 -14.16
CA ALA A 89 6.28 7.05 -14.77
C ALA A 89 5.00 6.79 -13.96
N ARG A 90 5.08 6.73 -12.63
CA ARG A 90 3.93 6.53 -11.73
C ARG A 90 2.90 7.64 -11.88
N GLU A 91 3.32 8.89 -11.99
CA GLU A 91 2.40 10.02 -12.24
C GLU A 91 1.69 9.87 -13.59
N LYS A 92 2.41 9.56 -14.65
CA LYS A 92 1.85 9.34 -15.98
C LYS A 92 0.88 8.15 -16.01
N GLN A 93 1.29 7.03 -15.41
CA GLN A 93 0.48 5.82 -15.30
C GLN A 93 -0.84 6.10 -14.56
N ALA A 94 -0.78 6.80 -13.43
CA ALA A 94 -1.97 7.16 -12.66
C ALA A 94 -2.95 8.02 -13.47
N LYS A 95 -2.46 9.04 -14.17
CA LYS A 95 -3.29 9.88 -15.04
C LYS A 95 -3.95 9.08 -16.18
N GLN A 96 -3.21 8.16 -16.79
CA GLN A 96 -3.73 7.31 -17.86
C GLN A 96 -4.78 6.32 -17.35
N LEU A 97 -4.53 5.68 -16.21
CA LEU A 97 -5.46 4.76 -15.56
C LEU A 97 -6.74 5.46 -15.12
N TYR A 98 -6.63 6.67 -14.57
CA TYR A 98 -7.81 7.43 -14.17
C TYR A 98 -8.66 7.83 -15.38
N LYS A 99 -8.04 8.30 -16.44
CA LYS A 99 -8.74 8.57 -17.70
C LYS A 99 -9.43 7.33 -18.26
N TYR A 100 -8.76 6.18 -18.22
CA TYR A 100 -9.32 4.90 -18.64
C TYR A 100 -10.53 4.50 -17.77
N ALA A 101 -10.40 4.63 -16.43
CA ALA A 101 -11.48 4.32 -15.50
C ALA A 101 -12.71 5.17 -15.75
N GLN A 102 -12.55 6.47 -16.01
CA GLN A 102 -13.64 7.37 -16.36
C GLN A 102 -14.29 7.02 -17.70
N GLN A 103 -13.49 6.72 -18.74
CA GLN A 103 -14.00 6.36 -20.05
C GLN A 103 -14.79 5.03 -20.07
N LYS A 104 -14.45 4.13 -19.16
CA LYS A 104 -15.07 2.81 -19.04
C LYS A 104 -16.14 2.73 -17.94
N ASP A 105 -16.41 3.86 -17.26
CA ASP A 105 -17.34 3.94 -16.14
C ASP A 105 -17.06 2.87 -15.06
N ILE A 106 -15.76 2.69 -14.74
CA ILE A 106 -15.34 1.71 -13.77
C ILE A 106 -15.79 2.14 -12.38
N SER A 107 -16.52 1.27 -11.69
CA SER A 107 -16.97 1.53 -10.32
C SER A 107 -15.81 1.68 -9.34
N CYS A 108 -15.95 2.60 -8.40
CA CYS A 108 -14.98 2.90 -7.35
C CYS A 108 -15.65 2.96 -5.98
N SER A 109 -14.84 2.98 -4.93
CA SER A 109 -15.28 3.41 -3.60
C SER A 109 -14.91 4.87 -3.40
N LEU A 110 -15.82 5.64 -2.78
CA LEU A 110 -15.65 7.06 -2.51
C LEU A 110 -15.54 7.31 -1.01
N GLN A 111 -14.66 8.23 -0.62
CA GLN A 111 -14.52 8.73 0.74
C GLN A 111 -14.29 10.25 0.70
N GLU A 112 -14.75 10.95 1.76
CA GLU A 112 -14.56 12.39 1.91
C GLU A 112 -13.61 12.68 3.07
N THR A 113 -12.80 13.73 2.95
CA THR A 113 -11.96 14.19 4.05
C THR A 113 -12.80 14.89 5.12
N ASN A 114 -12.47 14.62 6.37
CA ASN A 114 -13.06 15.26 7.54
C ASN A 114 -12.46 16.67 7.77
N THR A 115 -12.87 17.34 8.86
CA THR A 115 -12.39 18.67 9.25
C THR A 115 -10.88 18.76 9.52
N LEU A 116 -10.21 17.63 9.71
CA LEU A 116 -8.75 17.55 9.84
C LEU A 116 -8.07 17.26 8.49
N GLY A 117 -8.82 17.29 7.38
CA GLY A 117 -8.33 16.98 6.05
C GLY A 117 -7.95 15.49 5.90
N ARG A 118 -8.60 14.58 6.65
CA ARG A 118 -8.24 13.15 6.67
C ARG A 118 -9.39 12.27 6.22
N THR A 119 -9.05 11.25 5.44
CA THR A 119 -9.93 10.12 5.13
C THR A 119 -9.15 8.82 5.08
N THR A 120 -9.83 7.67 5.21
CA THR A 120 -9.17 6.37 5.26
C THR A 120 -9.99 5.32 4.51
N PHE A 121 -9.37 4.67 3.56
CA PHE A 121 -9.88 3.44 2.94
C PHE A 121 -9.33 2.24 3.72
N SER A 122 -10.19 1.46 4.32
CA SER A 122 -9.83 0.32 5.18
C SER A 122 -10.18 -1.01 4.52
N ASN A 123 -9.66 -2.10 5.09
CA ASN A 123 -9.98 -3.46 4.64
C ASN A 123 -9.52 -3.79 3.22
N LEU A 124 -8.48 -3.11 2.76
CA LEU A 124 -7.94 -3.27 1.42
C LEU A 124 -7.13 -4.56 1.31
N THR A 125 -7.33 -5.30 0.23
CA THR A 125 -6.48 -6.45 -0.12
C THR A 125 -5.13 -5.97 -0.65
N GLN A 126 -4.14 -6.86 -0.67
CA GLN A 126 -2.84 -6.55 -1.26
C GLN A 126 -2.96 -6.28 -2.76
N GLY A 127 -2.19 -5.31 -3.25
CA GLY A 127 -2.21 -4.93 -4.66
C GLY A 127 -1.89 -3.46 -4.90
N ILE A 128 -2.12 -2.99 -6.12
CA ILE A 128 -1.92 -1.59 -6.54
C ILE A 128 -3.29 -0.91 -6.64
N TYR A 129 -3.36 0.26 -6.05
CA TYR A 129 -4.55 1.11 -6.00
C TYR A 129 -4.30 2.43 -6.69
N LEU A 130 -5.24 2.82 -7.54
CA LEU A 130 -5.33 4.16 -8.08
C LEU A 130 -6.24 5.00 -7.18
N ILE A 131 -5.75 6.16 -6.79
CA ILE A 131 -6.49 7.14 -6.01
C ILE A 131 -6.59 8.43 -6.82
N ALA A 132 -7.79 9.00 -6.88
CA ALA A 132 -8.03 10.25 -7.57
C ALA A 132 -8.97 11.15 -6.76
N GLN A 133 -8.72 12.44 -6.78
CA GLN A 133 -9.65 13.43 -6.25
C GLN A 133 -10.77 13.66 -7.26
N GLU A 134 -12.01 13.64 -6.79
CA GLU A 134 -13.19 13.92 -7.59
C GLU A 134 -13.57 15.41 -7.47
N GLY A 135 -13.25 16.14 -8.53
CA GLY A 135 -13.43 17.58 -8.55
C GLY A 135 -12.39 18.32 -7.68
N SER A 136 -12.65 19.56 -7.39
CA SER A 136 -11.81 20.42 -6.55
C SER A 136 -12.50 20.74 -5.23
N VAL A 137 -11.72 21.15 -4.24
CA VAL A 137 -12.24 21.68 -2.97
C VAL A 137 -11.79 23.12 -2.79
N GLU A 138 -12.67 23.95 -2.23
CA GLU A 138 -12.39 25.36 -1.95
C GLU A 138 -12.06 25.56 -0.47
N SER A 139 -11.07 26.40 -0.20
CA SER A 139 -10.78 26.88 1.15
C SER A 139 -10.44 28.38 1.09
N GLY A 140 -11.31 29.20 1.63
CA GLY A 140 -11.24 30.64 1.45
C GLY A 140 -11.48 31.02 -0.03
N LYS A 141 -10.49 31.66 -0.66
CA LYS A 141 -10.53 32.02 -2.09
C LYS A 141 -9.70 31.08 -2.96
N SER A 142 -9.05 30.08 -2.35
CA SER A 142 -8.17 29.16 -3.03
C SER A 142 -8.91 27.88 -3.38
N GLN A 143 -8.65 27.36 -4.59
CA GLN A 143 -9.15 26.09 -5.08
C GLN A 143 -8.01 25.10 -5.10
N PHE A 144 -8.29 23.87 -4.63
CA PHE A 144 -7.29 22.80 -4.49
C PHE A 144 -7.73 21.57 -5.26
N GLU A 145 -6.78 21.02 -6.00
CA GLU A 145 -6.94 19.80 -6.77
C GLU A 145 -5.67 18.98 -6.65
N SER A 146 -5.81 17.67 -6.51
CA SER A 146 -4.71 16.70 -6.49
C SER A 146 -4.69 15.89 -7.77
N ALA A 147 -3.52 15.72 -8.35
CA ALA A 147 -3.35 14.75 -9.44
C ALA A 147 -3.63 13.32 -8.92
N PRO A 148 -4.13 12.41 -9.77
CA PRO A 148 -4.27 11.01 -9.42
C PRO A 148 -2.89 10.37 -9.16
N PHE A 149 -2.84 9.41 -8.23
CA PHE A 149 -1.61 8.73 -7.83
C PHE A 149 -1.85 7.24 -7.56
N LEU A 150 -0.75 6.47 -7.56
CA LEU A 150 -0.78 5.03 -7.29
C LEU A 150 -0.20 4.74 -5.90
N VAL A 151 -0.84 3.81 -5.19
CA VAL A 151 -0.39 3.30 -3.88
C VAL A 151 -0.37 1.79 -3.95
N GLU A 152 0.69 1.19 -3.40
CA GLU A 152 0.84 -0.26 -3.29
C GLU A 152 0.61 -0.72 -1.85
N ILE A 153 -0.11 -1.83 -1.67
CA ILE A 153 -0.27 -2.52 -0.39
C ILE A 153 0.24 -3.96 -0.56
N PRO A 154 1.25 -4.40 0.23
CA PRO A 154 2.03 -3.58 1.17
C PRO A 154 2.95 -2.61 0.43
N SER A 155 3.28 -1.50 1.07
CA SER A 155 4.29 -0.56 0.61
C SER A 155 5.61 -0.78 1.34
N LEU A 156 6.73 -0.47 0.70
CA LEU A 156 8.04 -0.50 1.33
C LEU A 156 8.41 0.93 1.76
N VAL A 157 8.44 1.17 3.06
CA VAL A 157 8.78 2.47 3.64
C VAL A 157 10.00 2.29 4.53
N ASP A 158 11.10 2.98 4.22
CA ASP A 158 12.37 2.91 4.97
C ASP A 158 12.86 1.47 5.24
N GLY A 159 12.66 0.58 4.27
CA GLY A 159 13.03 -0.84 4.37
C GLY A 159 12.05 -1.72 5.17
N SER A 160 10.97 -1.15 5.68
CA SER A 160 9.90 -1.87 6.39
C SER A 160 8.69 -2.10 5.49
N VAL A 161 8.05 -3.26 5.65
CA VAL A 161 6.83 -3.62 4.92
C VAL A 161 5.61 -3.08 5.66
N GLU A 162 4.95 -2.09 5.07
CA GLU A 162 3.81 -1.40 5.66
C GLU A 162 2.51 -1.77 4.94
N TYR A 163 1.52 -2.21 5.72
CA TYR A 163 0.16 -2.50 5.23
C TYR A 163 -0.80 -1.32 5.44
N ASN A 164 -0.43 -0.38 6.32
CA ASN A 164 -1.20 0.83 6.57
C ASN A 164 -0.38 2.01 6.05
N VAL A 165 -0.74 2.52 4.89
CA VAL A 165 -0.03 3.58 4.17
C VAL A 165 -0.69 4.93 4.45
N THR A 166 0.14 5.97 4.67
CA THR A 166 -0.35 7.35 4.88
C THR A 166 0.34 8.30 3.93
#